data_22cf60bff3712ec3ddaa546e618aed1c
#
_entry.id   22cf60bff3712ec3ddaa546e618aed1c
#
_cell.length_a   1.000
_cell.length_b   1.000
_cell.length_c   1.000
_cell.angle_alpha   90.00
_cell.angle_beta   90.00
_cell.angle_gamma   90.00
#
_symmetry.space_group_name_H-M   'P 1'
#
loop_
_entity.id
_entity.type
_entity.pdbx_description
1 polymer ?
#
loop_
_entity_poly.entity_id
_entity_poly.type
_entity_poly.pdbx_seq_one_letter_code
_entity_poly.pdbx_strand_id
1 'polypeptide(L)'
;MKSKILLSVFAVSAALAAETVVPHVVSITKAGKVASSSIDVTYTLDAPAVVTYDIRTNGVPMDAAFVGSAKGDVFKKVDAGVHSFSLRVVGVLPEETSVTDGGAVVRVKAWPTNAPPDYMVIDLSRPNGDMAYYEEAGQIPGGVTADRYKTTHLVMRKMPAAHLWWLAGNHASTTSGSFDTPHWTMLTSDYYLGVYELTNSQKNRLYGETPSTSKYPVRGSYNAFETILSASCAYGGLQFRMPTVAEWEFACRAGSTNALYTGEELLGTSESSNLDAIAWYGYNSGSPAGDTASVSMHEVGLKDPNAWGLYDMLGNVWEWCSDWMTSYTFADQIDPVGGTHTQRTRCGGAYDSKAECCTAYKRIVNNPTFGNDSQTGVNGTCNNNQGLRLCLPCSAVR
;
A
#
# COMPACT_ATOMS: atom_id res chain seq x y z
N MET A 1 -12.06 28.51 28.47
CA MET A 1 -12.02 27.15 27.93
C MET A 1 -10.87 26.41 28.58
N LYS A 2 -11.16 25.42 29.43
CA LYS A 2 -10.15 24.71 30.23
C LYS A 2 -9.81 23.42 29.50
N SER A 3 -8.57 23.33 29.05
CA SER A 3 -7.98 22.09 28.51
C SER A 3 -7.98 21.03 29.60
N LYS A 4 -8.71 19.94 29.42
CA LYS A 4 -8.63 18.74 30.25
C LYS A 4 -7.73 17.74 29.52
N ILE A 5 -6.48 17.67 29.93
CA ILE A 5 -5.64 16.49 29.67
C ILE A 5 -6.11 15.44 30.66
N LEU A 6 -6.82 14.45 30.16
CA LEU A 6 -7.19 13.26 30.94
C LEU A 6 -6.16 12.17 30.65
N LEU A 7 -5.22 11.97 31.54
CA LEU A 7 -4.34 10.81 31.54
C LEU A 7 -5.10 9.68 32.25
N SER A 8 -5.83 8.84 31.51
CA SER A 8 -6.41 7.62 32.05
C SER A 8 -5.45 6.46 31.78
N VAL A 9 -4.78 6.05 32.85
CA VAL A 9 -4.04 4.77 32.87
C VAL A 9 -5.08 3.66 33.00
N PHE A 10 -5.41 3.01 31.89
CA PHE A 10 -6.10 1.72 31.92
C PHE A 10 -5.07 0.62 32.06
N ALA A 11 -5.11 -0.11 33.19
CA ALA A 11 -4.47 -1.41 33.30
C ALA A 11 -5.20 -2.38 32.38
N VAL A 12 -4.69 -2.55 31.16
CA VAL A 12 -5.09 -3.66 30.29
C VAL A 12 -4.37 -4.88 30.85
N SER A 13 -5.17 -5.89 31.27
CA SER A 13 -4.66 -7.22 31.58
C SER A 13 -3.86 -7.72 30.36
N ALA A 14 -2.54 -7.81 30.51
CA ALA A 14 -1.67 -8.37 29.51
C ALA A 14 -2.05 -9.85 29.32
N ALA A 15 -2.79 -10.15 28.24
CA ALA A 15 -2.53 -11.41 27.57
C ALA A 15 -1.05 -11.37 27.22
N LEU A 16 -0.26 -12.36 27.69
CA LEU A 16 1.13 -12.49 27.33
C LEU A 16 1.22 -12.52 25.81
N ALA A 17 1.48 -11.36 25.20
CA ALA A 17 2.00 -11.31 23.84
C ALA A 17 3.34 -12.05 23.92
N ALA A 18 3.50 -13.09 23.10
CA ALA A 18 4.78 -13.77 22.97
C ALA A 18 5.83 -12.68 22.77
N GLU A 19 6.84 -12.70 23.63
CA GLU A 19 7.93 -11.73 23.62
C GLU A 19 8.44 -11.61 22.18
N THR A 20 8.30 -10.45 21.57
CA THR A 20 8.68 -10.26 20.16
C THR A 20 10.20 -10.30 20.15
N VAL A 21 10.76 -11.43 19.75
CA VAL A 21 12.22 -11.56 19.58
C VAL A 21 12.64 -10.57 18.50
N VAL A 22 13.37 -9.55 18.88
CA VAL A 22 13.99 -8.61 17.93
C VAL A 22 15.24 -9.28 17.38
N PRO A 23 15.28 -9.69 16.11
CA PRO A 23 16.45 -10.38 15.55
C PRO A 23 17.63 -9.42 15.45
N HIS A 24 18.84 -9.94 15.69
CA HIS A 24 20.08 -9.19 15.61
C HIS A 24 21.05 -9.81 14.61
N VAL A 25 21.81 -8.96 13.94
CA VAL A 25 22.98 -9.39 13.19
C VAL A 25 24.14 -9.53 14.17
N VAL A 26 24.49 -10.79 14.46
CA VAL A 26 25.50 -11.15 15.46
C VAL A 26 26.93 -10.86 14.96
N SER A 27 27.16 -11.10 13.66
CA SER A 27 28.46 -10.85 13.04
C SER A 27 28.35 -10.54 11.56
N ILE A 28 29.31 -9.79 11.03
CA ILE A 28 29.46 -9.51 9.61
C ILE A 28 30.93 -9.73 9.23
N THR A 29 31.16 -10.53 8.20
CA THR A 29 32.47 -10.68 7.58
C THR A 29 32.39 -10.24 6.12
N LYS A 30 33.32 -9.42 5.68
CA LYS A 30 33.43 -8.96 4.30
C LYS A 30 34.67 -9.57 3.65
N ALA A 31 34.50 -10.13 2.46
CA ALA A 31 35.60 -10.57 1.63
C ALA A 31 35.54 -9.87 0.29
N GLY A 32 36.66 -9.37 -0.18
CA GLY A 32 36.80 -8.67 -1.46
C GLY A 32 37.40 -7.28 -1.32
N LYS A 33 38.13 -6.87 -2.35
CA LYS A 33 38.70 -5.51 -2.47
C LYS A 33 37.74 -4.64 -3.28
N VAL A 34 37.68 -3.34 -3.01
CA VAL A 34 36.87 -2.38 -3.77
C VAL A 34 37.22 -2.38 -5.28
N ALA A 35 38.42 -2.88 -5.63
CA ALA A 35 38.84 -3.11 -7.03
C ALA A 35 38.26 -4.41 -7.63
N SER A 36 37.58 -5.26 -6.86
CA SER A 36 36.89 -6.45 -7.40
C SER A 36 35.47 -6.07 -7.83
N SER A 37 34.97 -6.73 -8.89
CA SER A 37 33.63 -6.48 -9.44
C SER A 37 32.49 -6.84 -8.47
N SER A 38 32.77 -7.47 -7.35
CA SER A 38 31.79 -7.87 -6.32
C SER A 38 32.39 -7.89 -4.92
N ILE A 39 31.54 -7.68 -3.92
CA ILE A 39 31.84 -7.84 -2.50
C ILE A 39 30.93 -8.94 -1.96
N ASP A 40 31.52 -9.95 -1.33
CA ASP A 40 30.79 -10.98 -0.61
C ASP A 40 30.63 -10.56 0.85
N VAL A 41 29.42 -10.64 1.36
CA VAL A 41 29.06 -10.34 2.75
C VAL A 41 28.51 -11.60 3.38
N THR A 42 29.15 -12.08 4.45
CA THR A 42 28.64 -13.15 5.28
C THR A 42 28.18 -12.56 6.62
N TYR A 43 27.02 -12.99 7.09
CA TYR A 43 26.44 -12.52 8.35
C TYR A 43 25.80 -13.67 9.11
N THR A 44 25.59 -13.49 10.40
CA THR A 44 24.92 -14.48 11.27
C THR A 44 23.72 -13.83 11.94
N LEU A 45 22.60 -14.53 11.95
CA LEU A 45 21.38 -14.16 12.65
C LEU A 45 21.16 -15.03 13.88
N ASP A 46 20.66 -14.44 14.96
CA ASP A 46 20.24 -15.13 16.18
C ASP A 46 18.79 -15.65 16.13
N ALA A 47 17.96 -15.07 15.26
CA ALA A 47 16.57 -15.45 15.05
C ALA A 47 16.16 -15.25 13.58
N PRO A 48 15.05 -15.88 13.11
CA PRO A 48 14.50 -15.62 11.77
C PRO A 48 14.16 -14.14 11.57
N ALA A 49 14.55 -13.59 10.43
CA ALA A 49 14.37 -12.17 10.11
C ALA A 49 14.13 -11.93 8.63
N VAL A 50 13.53 -10.78 8.29
CA VAL A 50 13.70 -10.20 6.96
C VAL A 50 15.00 -9.43 6.97
N VAL A 51 15.89 -9.68 6.01
CA VAL A 51 17.22 -9.07 5.95
C VAL A 51 17.28 -8.05 4.83
N THR A 52 17.77 -6.87 5.16
CA THR A 52 18.10 -5.80 4.21
C THR A 52 19.52 -5.31 4.43
N TYR A 53 20.01 -4.42 3.59
CA TYR A 53 21.27 -3.73 3.81
C TYR A 53 21.23 -2.30 3.27
N ASP A 54 22.08 -1.45 3.82
CA ASP A 54 22.47 -0.17 3.22
C ASP A 54 23.99 -0.10 3.01
N ILE A 55 24.40 0.80 2.12
CA ILE A 55 25.82 1.14 1.90
C ILE A 55 26.00 2.59 2.32
N ARG A 56 27.05 2.86 3.10
CA ARG A 56 27.44 4.21 3.47
C ARG A 56 28.84 4.51 2.96
N THR A 57 29.03 5.69 2.41
CA THR A 57 30.34 6.24 2.07
C THR A 57 30.63 7.45 2.94
N ASN A 58 31.75 7.40 3.66
CA ASN A 58 32.12 8.45 4.64
C ASN A 58 30.99 8.79 5.64
N GLY A 59 30.23 7.79 6.06
CA GLY A 59 29.11 7.95 6.99
C GLY A 59 27.78 8.41 6.35
N VAL A 60 27.75 8.79 5.08
CA VAL A 60 26.57 9.21 4.33
C VAL A 60 25.96 8.01 3.62
N PRO A 61 24.64 7.76 3.73
CA PRO A 61 23.97 6.71 2.96
C PRO A 61 24.14 6.96 1.45
N MET A 62 24.44 5.93 0.70
CA MET A 62 24.39 5.97 -0.76
C MET A 62 22.93 6.00 -1.23
N ASP A 63 22.73 6.55 -2.43
CA ASP A 63 21.41 6.54 -3.08
C ASP A 63 20.84 5.12 -3.11
N ALA A 64 19.59 5.00 -2.66
CA ALA A 64 18.88 3.74 -2.54
C ALA A 64 18.80 2.97 -3.88
N ALA A 65 18.80 3.66 -5.01
CA ALA A 65 18.81 3.05 -6.35
C ALA A 65 20.04 2.14 -6.59
N PHE A 66 21.15 2.35 -5.87
CA PHE A 66 22.36 1.54 -5.97
C PHE A 66 22.32 0.30 -5.07
N VAL A 67 21.38 0.21 -4.13
CA VAL A 67 21.34 -0.84 -3.13
C VAL A 67 20.66 -2.12 -3.65
N GLY A 68 19.80 -2.04 -4.66
CA GLY A 68 18.97 -3.15 -5.15
C GLY A 68 19.67 -4.26 -5.95
N SER A 69 21.02 -4.26 -6.09
CA SER A 69 21.75 -5.17 -7.00
C SER A 69 22.33 -6.43 -6.34
N ALA A 70 22.03 -6.69 -5.08
CA ALA A 70 22.56 -7.85 -4.36
C ALA A 70 21.88 -9.17 -4.76
N LYS A 71 22.65 -10.27 -4.65
CA LYS A 71 22.15 -11.64 -4.86
C LYS A 71 22.52 -12.52 -3.67
N GLY A 72 21.58 -13.35 -3.23
CA GLY A 72 21.79 -14.28 -2.10
C GLY A 72 20.72 -14.10 -1.03
N ASP A 73 21.11 -14.25 0.22
CA ASP A 73 20.22 -14.23 1.38
C ASP A 73 20.00 -12.78 1.88
N VAL A 74 19.35 -11.98 1.08
CA VAL A 74 19.04 -10.58 1.36
C VAL A 74 17.77 -10.16 0.63
N PHE A 75 17.08 -9.12 1.12
CA PHE A 75 15.76 -8.65 0.69
C PHE A 75 14.66 -9.71 0.81
N LYS A 76 14.83 -10.69 1.67
CA LYS A 76 13.89 -11.79 1.91
C LYS A 76 13.93 -12.23 3.37
N LYS A 77 12.97 -13.06 3.77
CA LYS A 77 13.01 -13.76 5.05
C LYS A 77 14.10 -14.82 5.02
N VAL A 78 14.84 -14.89 6.10
CA VAL A 78 15.96 -15.83 6.32
C VAL A 78 15.83 -16.41 7.72
N ASP A 79 16.15 -17.69 7.89
CA ASP A 79 16.14 -18.35 9.20
C ASP A 79 17.35 -17.92 10.04
N ALA A 80 17.39 -18.32 11.32
CA ALA A 80 18.58 -18.14 12.15
C ALA A 80 19.76 -18.94 11.59
N GLY A 81 20.97 -18.40 11.71
CA GLY A 81 22.18 -19.06 11.24
C GLY A 81 23.10 -18.19 10.41
N VAL A 82 24.03 -18.82 9.70
CA VAL A 82 25.03 -18.17 8.87
C VAL A 82 24.52 -18.07 7.44
N HIS A 83 24.54 -16.87 6.88
CA HIS A 83 24.03 -16.55 5.54
C HIS A 83 24.99 -15.64 4.79
N SER A 84 24.82 -15.54 3.47
CA SER A 84 25.65 -14.68 2.65
C SER A 84 24.89 -14.06 1.48
N PHE A 85 25.40 -12.93 1.04
CA PHE A 85 24.99 -12.30 -0.22
C PHE A 85 26.16 -11.61 -0.89
N SER A 86 26.07 -11.40 -2.20
CA SER A 86 27.07 -10.73 -3.01
C SER A 86 26.54 -9.43 -3.57
N LEU A 87 27.34 -8.36 -3.44
CA LEU A 87 27.09 -7.04 -4.00
C LEU A 87 27.89 -6.86 -5.28
N ARG A 88 27.28 -6.36 -6.34
CA ARG A 88 28.00 -5.93 -7.51
C ARG A 88 28.33 -4.42 -7.40
N VAL A 89 29.63 -4.09 -7.39
CA VAL A 89 30.10 -2.73 -7.09
C VAL A 89 30.47 -1.95 -8.35
N VAL A 90 30.67 -2.60 -9.48
CA VAL A 90 31.05 -1.96 -10.75
C VAL A 90 29.90 -1.13 -11.33
N GLY A 91 30.13 0.15 -11.54
CA GLY A 91 29.13 1.10 -12.05
C GLY A 91 28.20 1.69 -10.98
N VAL A 92 28.41 1.34 -9.70
CA VAL A 92 27.63 1.82 -8.58
C VAL A 92 28.27 3.01 -7.88
N LEU A 93 29.62 3.09 -7.90
CA LEU A 93 30.37 4.26 -7.43
C LEU A 93 30.74 5.13 -8.63
N PRO A 94 30.48 6.45 -8.61
CA PRO A 94 31.05 7.36 -9.59
C PRO A 94 32.58 7.17 -9.66
N GLU A 95 33.14 7.17 -10.86
CA GLU A 95 34.59 6.93 -11.09
C GLU A 95 35.51 7.83 -10.27
N GLU A 96 35.00 8.95 -9.77
CA GLU A 96 35.74 9.95 -8.98
C GLU A 96 35.53 9.83 -7.46
N THR A 97 34.78 8.83 -6.96
CA THR A 97 34.56 8.68 -5.53
C THR A 97 35.81 8.08 -4.88
N SER A 98 36.73 8.91 -4.41
CA SER A 98 37.81 8.44 -3.55
C SER A 98 37.24 8.01 -2.20
N VAL A 99 37.04 6.71 -2.05
CA VAL A 99 36.70 6.11 -0.77
C VAL A 99 38.02 5.94 -0.01
N THR A 100 38.20 6.70 1.07
CA THR A 100 39.31 6.49 2.00
C THR A 100 39.24 5.08 2.56
N ASP A 101 40.40 4.50 2.91
CA ASP A 101 40.46 3.15 3.49
C ASP A 101 39.51 3.07 4.70
N GLY A 102 38.50 2.17 4.66
CA GLY A 102 37.42 2.11 5.64
C GLY A 102 36.22 3.04 5.42
N GLY A 103 36.23 3.90 4.41
CA GLY A 103 35.15 4.87 4.17
C GLY A 103 33.86 4.31 3.56
N ALA A 104 33.88 3.09 3.00
CA ALA A 104 32.67 2.40 2.53
C ALA A 104 32.26 1.30 3.51
N VAL A 105 31.02 1.38 4.04
CA VAL A 105 30.50 0.42 5.02
C VAL A 105 29.20 -0.16 4.51
N VAL A 106 29.13 -1.50 4.44
CA VAL A 106 27.88 -2.24 4.25
C VAL A 106 27.28 -2.52 5.62
N ARG A 107 26.07 -2.06 5.86
CA ARG A 107 25.31 -2.35 7.09
C ARG A 107 24.21 -3.34 6.76
N VAL A 108 24.26 -4.51 7.39
CA VAL A 108 23.19 -5.50 7.32
C VAL A 108 22.19 -5.23 8.44
N LYS A 109 20.91 -5.24 8.11
CA LYS A 109 19.81 -4.99 9.05
C LYS A 109 18.90 -6.21 9.09
N ALA A 110 18.45 -6.56 10.30
CA ALA A 110 17.48 -7.63 10.54
C ALA A 110 16.17 -7.01 11.03
N TRP A 111 15.06 -7.40 10.41
CA TRP A 111 13.72 -6.93 10.73
C TRP A 111 12.89 -8.07 11.28
N PRO A 112 12.14 -7.86 12.37
CA PRO A 112 11.21 -8.86 12.87
C PRO A 112 10.21 -9.27 11.78
N THR A 113 9.87 -10.55 11.71
CA THR A 113 8.96 -11.06 10.68
C THR A 113 7.53 -10.54 10.82
N ASN A 114 7.14 -10.08 12.01
CA ASN A 114 5.87 -9.40 12.28
C ASN A 114 5.92 -7.87 12.14
N ALA A 115 7.11 -7.30 11.93
CA ALA A 115 7.32 -5.88 11.65
C ALA A 115 8.34 -5.71 10.50
N PRO A 116 8.01 -6.24 9.30
CA PRO A 116 8.91 -6.25 8.14
C PRO A 116 9.13 -4.84 7.59
N PRO A 117 10.07 -4.65 6.63
CA PRO A 117 10.32 -3.37 5.96
C PRO A 117 9.08 -2.78 5.30
N ASP A 118 9.18 -1.52 4.91
CA ASP A 118 8.06 -0.72 4.44
C ASP A 118 7.50 -1.14 3.08
N TYR A 119 8.29 -1.78 2.24
CA TYR A 119 7.86 -2.28 0.94
C TYR A 119 8.05 -3.77 0.80
N MET A 120 7.06 -4.42 0.19
CA MET A 120 7.12 -5.80 -0.25
C MET A 120 6.81 -5.85 -1.75
N VAL A 121 7.67 -6.52 -2.49
CA VAL A 121 7.50 -6.80 -3.93
C VAL A 121 7.27 -8.29 -4.12
N ILE A 122 6.25 -8.65 -4.88
CA ILE A 122 5.88 -10.03 -5.18
C ILE A 122 5.98 -10.25 -6.68
N ASP A 123 6.84 -11.17 -7.11
CA ASP A 123 6.99 -11.54 -8.52
C ASP A 123 5.89 -12.53 -8.94
N LEU A 124 4.91 -12.04 -9.70
CA LEU A 124 3.79 -12.85 -10.22
C LEU A 124 4.15 -13.64 -11.49
N SER A 125 5.36 -13.49 -12.02
CA SER A 125 5.81 -14.24 -13.21
C SER A 125 6.23 -15.67 -12.87
N ARG A 126 6.36 -16.00 -11.58
CA ARG A 126 6.79 -17.31 -11.08
C ARG A 126 5.68 -18.00 -10.29
N PRO A 127 5.51 -19.32 -10.42
CA PRO A 127 4.69 -20.10 -9.49
C PRO A 127 5.25 -19.90 -8.07
N ASN A 128 4.45 -19.66 -7.08
CA ASN A 128 4.81 -19.38 -5.68
C ASN A 128 5.24 -17.96 -5.35
N GLY A 129 5.47 -17.06 -6.33
CA GLY A 129 5.77 -15.65 -6.11
C GLY A 129 6.99 -15.41 -5.22
N ASP A 130 8.15 -15.14 -5.82
CA ASP A 130 9.31 -14.68 -5.04
C ASP A 130 8.95 -13.35 -4.38
N MET A 131 9.20 -13.23 -3.07
CA MET A 131 8.99 -12.00 -2.31
C MET A 131 10.32 -11.32 -2.01
N ALA A 132 10.36 -10.01 -2.22
CA ALA A 132 11.48 -9.18 -1.83
C ALA A 132 10.99 -8.01 -0.97
N TYR A 133 11.80 -7.61 0.01
CA TYR A 133 11.46 -6.57 0.99
C TYR A 133 12.47 -5.44 0.94
N TYR A 134 11.98 -4.20 0.95
CA TYR A 134 12.78 -2.99 0.83
C TYR A 134 12.37 -1.96 1.88
N GLU A 135 13.34 -1.20 2.40
CA GLU A 135 13.08 -0.16 3.39
C GLU A 135 12.46 1.09 2.74
N GLU A 136 12.87 1.39 1.51
CA GLU A 136 12.52 2.61 0.79
C GLU A 136 12.15 2.33 -0.66
N ALA A 137 11.28 3.15 -1.23
CA ALA A 137 10.86 3.06 -2.63
C ALA A 137 12.05 3.10 -3.61
N GLY A 138 13.08 3.90 -3.31
CA GLY A 138 14.28 4.04 -4.13
C GLY A 138 15.12 2.77 -4.22
N GLN A 139 15.02 1.84 -3.25
CA GLN A 139 15.71 0.55 -3.28
C GLN A 139 15.05 -0.46 -4.23
N ILE A 140 13.80 -0.21 -4.61
CA ILE A 140 13.04 -1.11 -5.50
C ILE A 140 13.64 -1.03 -6.91
N PRO A 141 14.10 -2.15 -7.48
CA PRO A 141 14.80 -2.14 -8.76
C PRO A 141 14.02 -1.46 -9.90
N GLY A 142 14.53 -0.37 -10.45
CA GLY A 142 13.89 0.42 -11.49
C GLY A 142 12.83 1.40 -10.99
N GLY A 143 12.67 1.53 -9.67
CA GLY A 143 11.68 2.41 -9.03
C GLY A 143 10.26 1.83 -9.08
N VAL A 144 9.40 2.25 -8.14
CA VAL A 144 8.01 1.78 -8.01
C VAL A 144 7.17 2.05 -9.27
N THR A 145 7.50 3.07 -10.04
CA THR A 145 6.76 3.50 -11.24
C THR A 145 7.02 2.64 -12.48
N ALA A 146 8.01 1.74 -12.44
CA ALA A 146 8.32 0.88 -13.58
C ALA A 146 7.14 -0.04 -13.93
N ASP A 147 6.90 -0.22 -15.23
CA ASP A 147 5.75 -0.96 -15.78
C ASP A 147 5.59 -2.38 -15.22
N ARG A 148 6.70 -3.03 -14.83
CA ARG A 148 6.63 -4.36 -14.21
C ARG A 148 5.80 -4.38 -12.92
N TYR A 149 5.79 -3.30 -12.14
CA TYR A 149 5.00 -3.19 -10.89
C TYR A 149 3.52 -2.89 -11.13
N LYS A 150 3.15 -2.71 -12.38
CA LYS A 150 1.78 -2.59 -12.87
C LYS A 150 1.36 -3.80 -13.71
N THR A 151 2.26 -4.79 -13.93
CA THR A 151 2.01 -5.91 -14.84
C THR A 151 2.42 -7.27 -14.26
N THR A 152 3.71 -7.50 -14.02
CA THR A 152 4.27 -8.81 -13.64
C THR A 152 4.57 -8.94 -12.16
N HIS A 153 4.60 -7.84 -11.44
CA HIS A 153 4.88 -7.80 -10.01
C HIS A 153 3.80 -7.03 -9.29
N LEU A 154 3.57 -7.36 -8.02
CA LEU A 154 2.84 -6.49 -7.08
C LEU A 154 3.87 -5.72 -6.25
N VAL A 155 3.62 -4.45 -6.01
CA VAL A 155 4.31 -3.67 -5.00
C VAL A 155 3.32 -3.27 -3.91
N MET A 156 3.64 -3.63 -2.67
CA MET A 156 2.83 -3.40 -1.49
C MET A 156 3.56 -2.44 -0.55
N ARG A 157 2.86 -1.48 0.00
CA ARG A 157 3.38 -0.52 0.99
C ARG A 157 2.84 -0.86 2.37
N LYS A 158 3.70 -0.92 3.40
CA LYS A 158 3.29 -1.09 4.79
C LYS A 158 2.64 0.20 5.29
N MET A 159 1.46 0.07 5.87
CA MET A 159 0.75 1.13 6.57
C MET A 159 1.09 1.05 8.06
N PRO A 160 1.77 2.07 8.63
CA PRO A 160 2.17 2.08 10.03
C PRO A 160 0.99 2.53 10.90
N ALA A 161 -0.02 1.68 11.02
CA ALA A 161 -1.31 2.01 11.62
C ALA A 161 -1.45 1.53 13.07
N ALA A 162 -0.60 0.58 13.48
CA ALA A 162 -0.74 -0.08 14.78
C ALA A 162 -0.74 0.90 15.96
N HIS A 163 -1.82 0.85 16.73
CA HIS A 163 -2.01 1.61 17.97
C HIS A 163 -1.98 3.14 17.83
N LEU A 164 -2.21 3.66 16.62
CA LEU A 164 -2.36 5.09 16.38
C LEU A 164 -3.84 5.48 16.36
N TRP A 165 -4.24 6.46 17.19
CA TRP A 165 -5.54 7.08 17.12
C TRP A 165 -5.57 8.16 16.05
N TRP A 166 -6.56 8.12 15.18
CA TRP A 166 -6.78 9.10 14.15
C TRP A 166 -8.28 9.38 13.96
N LEU A 167 -8.64 10.53 13.41
CA LEU A 167 -10.02 10.89 13.17
C LEU A 167 -10.46 10.44 11.79
N ALA A 168 -11.38 9.50 11.72
CA ALA A 168 -12.01 9.01 10.49
C ALA A 168 -13.26 9.83 10.15
N GLY A 169 -13.75 9.71 8.92
CA GLY A 169 -14.98 10.34 8.47
C GLY A 169 -14.79 11.79 7.99
N ASN A 170 -15.90 12.46 7.78
CA ASN A 170 -15.93 13.86 7.37
C ASN A 170 -15.77 14.78 8.58
N HIS A 171 -14.60 15.36 8.77
CA HIS A 171 -14.28 16.18 9.94
C HIS A 171 -15.14 17.45 10.05
N ALA A 172 -15.72 17.92 8.95
CA ALA A 172 -16.65 19.05 8.94
C ALA A 172 -18.09 18.65 9.32
N SER A 173 -18.41 17.35 9.38
CA SER A 173 -19.75 16.89 9.68
C SER A 173 -20.07 16.97 11.16
N THR A 174 -21.25 17.50 11.47
CA THR A 174 -21.83 17.51 12.83
C THR A 174 -22.96 16.49 12.99
N THR A 175 -23.19 15.66 11.96
CA THR A 175 -24.28 14.68 11.93
C THR A 175 -23.78 13.33 12.42
N SER A 176 -24.44 12.78 13.43
CA SER A 176 -24.25 11.39 13.89
C SER A 176 -25.20 10.45 13.16
N GLY A 177 -24.78 9.19 12.97
CA GLY A 177 -25.61 8.17 12.35
C GLY A 177 -25.53 8.16 10.81
N SER A 178 -24.55 8.81 10.21
CA SER A 178 -24.27 8.73 8.77
C SER A 178 -23.04 7.85 8.48
N PHE A 179 -22.81 7.51 7.21
CA PHE A 179 -21.62 6.79 6.78
C PHE A 179 -20.34 7.60 6.99
N ASP A 180 -20.46 8.92 6.93
CA ASP A 180 -19.34 9.86 6.97
C ASP A 180 -19.20 10.53 8.35
N THR A 181 -19.91 10.04 9.40
CA THR A 181 -19.82 10.60 10.76
C THR A 181 -18.38 10.56 11.24
N PRO A 182 -17.79 11.69 11.69
CA PRO A 182 -16.44 11.69 12.24
C PRO A 182 -16.37 10.93 13.56
N HIS A 183 -15.33 10.09 13.69
CA HIS A 183 -15.11 9.31 14.91
C HIS A 183 -13.64 8.97 15.06
N TRP A 184 -13.17 8.88 16.29
CA TRP A 184 -11.82 8.43 16.55
C TRP A 184 -11.70 6.93 16.27
N THR A 185 -10.69 6.57 15.53
CA THR A 185 -10.43 5.19 15.11
C THR A 185 -9.00 4.80 15.45
N MET A 186 -8.81 3.56 15.87
CA MET A 186 -7.50 2.94 16.05
C MET A 186 -7.50 1.59 15.35
N LEU A 187 -6.40 1.30 14.63
CA LEU A 187 -6.10 -0.04 14.12
C LEU A 187 -5.06 -0.70 15.03
N THR A 188 -5.24 -1.97 15.35
CA THR A 188 -4.34 -2.67 16.29
C THR A 188 -3.12 -3.29 15.62
N SER A 189 -3.09 -3.32 14.28
CA SER A 189 -2.01 -3.94 13.51
C SER A 189 -1.63 -3.12 12.29
N ASP A 190 -0.35 -3.17 11.94
CA ASP A 190 0.13 -2.75 10.63
C ASP A 190 -0.33 -3.73 9.55
N TYR A 191 -0.47 -3.24 8.33
CA TYR A 191 -0.85 -4.04 7.17
C TYR A 191 -0.14 -3.55 5.91
N TYR A 192 -0.05 -4.40 4.90
CA TYR A 192 0.39 -4.01 3.57
C TYR A 192 -0.79 -3.69 2.69
N LEU A 193 -0.69 -2.60 1.93
CA LEU A 193 -1.67 -2.20 0.92
C LEU A 193 -0.98 -2.06 -0.45
N GLY A 194 -1.65 -2.48 -1.51
CA GLY A 194 -1.16 -2.31 -2.88
C GLY A 194 -0.86 -0.84 -3.20
N VAL A 195 0.31 -0.56 -3.76
CA VAL A 195 0.68 0.80 -4.20
C VAL A 195 -0.26 1.29 -5.28
N TYR A 196 -0.78 0.39 -6.11
CA TYR A 196 -1.75 0.62 -7.17
C TYR A 196 -3.03 -0.17 -6.94
N GLU A 197 -4.11 0.25 -7.59
CA GLU A 197 -5.26 -0.61 -7.84
C GLU A 197 -4.78 -1.89 -8.54
N LEU A 198 -5.41 -3.04 -8.29
CA LEU A 198 -5.07 -4.30 -8.97
C LEU A 198 -5.33 -4.17 -10.47
N THR A 199 -4.33 -4.44 -11.30
CA THR A 199 -4.47 -4.37 -12.75
C THR A 199 -4.96 -5.69 -13.38
N ASN A 200 -5.51 -5.61 -14.60
CA ASN A 200 -5.90 -6.81 -15.35
C ASN A 200 -4.72 -7.76 -15.59
N SER A 201 -3.51 -7.23 -15.84
CA SER A 201 -2.31 -8.05 -15.99
C SER A 201 -1.96 -8.83 -14.72
N GLN A 202 -2.01 -8.17 -13.57
CA GLN A 202 -1.75 -8.79 -12.27
C GLN A 202 -2.83 -9.81 -11.90
N LYS A 203 -4.12 -9.45 -12.08
CA LYS A 203 -5.26 -10.36 -11.87
C LYS A 203 -5.10 -11.64 -12.66
N ASN A 204 -4.80 -11.53 -13.96
CA ASN A 204 -4.66 -12.70 -14.84
C ASN A 204 -3.56 -13.66 -14.34
N ARG A 205 -2.45 -13.12 -13.82
CA ARG A 205 -1.37 -13.93 -13.24
C ARG A 205 -1.76 -14.58 -11.93
N LEU A 206 -2.38 -13.81 -11.03
CA LEU A 206 -2.87 -14.33 -9.74
C LEU A 206 -3.89 -15.44 -9.90
N TYR A 207 -4.73 -15.37 -10.95
CA TYR A 207 -5.80 -16.32 -11.21
C TYR A 207 -5.42 -17.43 -12.20
N GLY A 208 -4.19 -17.40 -12.74
CA GLY A 208 -3.72 -18.40 -13.72
C GLY A 208 -4.36 -18.26 -15.10
N GLU A 209 -4.88 -17.09 -15.43
CA GLU A 209 -5.41 -16.78 -16.76
C GLU A 209 -4.29 -16.44 -17.75
N THR A 210 -4.64 -16.30 -19.03
CA THR A 210 -3.68 -15.89 -20.07
C THR A 210 -3.01 -14.58 -19.69
N PRO A 211 -1.66 -14.53 -19.66
CA PRO A 211 -0.92 -13.32 -19.34
C PRO A 211 -1.30 -12.13 -20.23
N SER A 212 -1.42 -10.97 -19.61
CA SER A 212 -1.73 -9.69 -20.25
C SER A 212 -0.62 -8.69 -19.91
N THR A 213 -0.56 -7.59 -20.62
CA THR A 213 0.28 -6.43 -20.33
C THR A 213 -0.53 -5.20 -19.95
N SER A 214 -1.84 -5.37 -19.73
CA SER A 214 -2.76 -4.29 -19.41
C SER A 214 -2.46 -3.70 -18.04
N LYS A 215 -2.22 -2.41 -17.98
CA LYS A 215 -2.01 -1.61 -16.77
C LYS A 215 -3.29 -0.92 -16.28
N TYR A 216 -4.43 -1.20 -16.92
CA TYR A 216 -5.73 -0.72 -16.48
C TYR A 216 -6.21 -1.51 -15.27
N PRO A 217 -6.89 -0.85 -14.31
CA PRO A 217 -7.43 -1.54 -13.14
C PRO A 217 -8.46 -2.60 -13.52
N VAL A 218 -8.54 -3.65 -12.72
CA VAL A 218 -9.64 -4.64 -12.84
C VAL A 218 -10.94 -3.98 -12.47
N ARG A 219 -12.04 -4.50 -13.08
CA ARG A 219 -13.40 -4.07 -12.72
C ARG A 219 -14.27 -5.31 -12.51
N GLY A 220 -15.14 -5.21 -11.49
CA GLY A 220 -16.03 -6.32 -11.17
C GLY A 220 -16.90 -6.09 -9.96
N SER A 221 -17.81 -7.04 -9.71
CA SER A 221 -18.59 -7.10 -8.50
C SER A 221 -17.73 -7.56 -7.30
N TYR A 222 -18.20 -7.27 -6.10
CA TYR A 222 -17.57 -7.74 -4.86
C TYR A 222 -17.37 -9.26 -4.86
N ASN A 223 -18.41 -10.03 -5.21
CA ASN A 223 -18.35 -11.49 -5.21
C ASN A 223 -17.36 -12.06 -6.24
N ALA A 224 -17.22 -11.39 -7.40
CA ALA A 224 -16.20 -11.77 -8.38
C ALA A 224 -14.78 -11.60 -7.79
N PHE A 225 -14.54 -10.53 -7.05
CA PHE A 225 -13.26 -10.30 -6.40
C PHE A 225 -13.01 -11.25 -5.22
N GLU A 226 -14.01 -11.60 -4.41
CA GLU A 226 -13.85 -12.66 -3.40
C GLU A 226 -13.41 -13.98 -4.02
N THR A 227 -13.94 -14.33 -5.19
CA THR A 227 -13.53 -15.52 -5.94
C THR A 227 -12.06 -15.43 -6.37
N ILE A 228 -11.62 -14.27 -6.89
CA ILE A 228 -10.22 -14.03 -7.27
C ILE A 228 -9.31 -14.11 -6.06
N LEU A 229 -9.67 -13.48 -4.95
CA LEU A 229 -8.89 -13.47 -3.71
C LEU A 229 -8.76 -14.88 -3.12
N SER A 230 -9.84 -15.66 -3.13
CA SER A 230 -9.82 -17.05 -2.66
C SER A 230 -8.92 -17.94 -3.50
N ALA A 231 -8.91 -17.76 -4.83
CA ALA A 231 -8.01 -18.48 -5.73
C ALA A 231 -6.55 -18.03 -5.57
N SER A 232 -6.30 -16.74 -5.33
CA SER A 232 -4.95 -16.20 -5.13
C SER A 232 -4.28 -16.69 -3.84
N CYS A 233 -5.05 -17.22 -2.87
CA CYS A 233 -4.49 -17.90 -1.69
C CYS A 233 -3.57 -19.08 -2.05
N ALA A 234 -3.73 -19.67 -3.23
CA ALA A 234 -2.82 -20.68 -3.77
C ALA A 234 -1.47 -20.09 -4.22
N TYR A 235 -1.39 -18.78 -4.42
CA TYR A 235 -0.19 -18.10 -4.92
C TYR A 235 0.77 -17.80 -3.76
N GLY A 236 1.80 -18.61 -3.63
CA GLY A 236 2.77 -18.51 -2.52
C GLY A 236 2.15 -18.65 -1.12
N GLY A 237 0.87 -19.08 -1.02
CA GLY A 237 0.11 -19.17 0.24
C GLY A 237 -0.18 -17.81 0.89
N LEU A 238 -0.08 -16.72 0.16
CA LEU A 238 -0.49 -15.38 0.62
C LEU A 238 -2.02 -15.28 0.62
N GLN A 239 -2.56 -14.80 1.72
CA GLN A 239 -4.00 -14.58 1.86
C GLN A 239 -4.33 -13.11 1.60
N PHE A 240 -4.40 -12.74 0.32
CA PHE A 240 -4.87 -11.42 -0.06
C PHE A 240 -6.33 -11.24 0.33
N ARG A 241 -6.66 -10.01 0.70
CA ARG A 241 -8.01 -9.60 1.03
C ARG A 241 -8.28 -8.17 0.55
N MET A 242 -9.52 -7.75 0.60
CA MET A 242 -9.88 -6.35 0.52
C MET A 242 -9.47 -5.65 1.82
N PRO A 243 -9.11 -4.36 1.79
CA PRO A 243 -8.96 -3.57 3.02
C PRO A 243 -10.31 -3.41 3.72
N THR A 244 -10.31 -3.18 5.02
CA THR A 244 -11.48 -2.59 5.68
C THR A 244 -11.61 -1.13 5.28
N VAL A 245 -12.78 -0.52 5.51
CA VAL A 245 -12.98 0.91 5.26
C VAL A 245 -12.01 1.75 6.08
N ALA A 246 -11.75 1.38 7.33
CA ALA A 246 -10.81 2.10 8.19
C ALA A 246 -9.36 1.97 7.69
N GLU A 247 -8.94 0.79 7.25
CA GLU A 247 -7.62 0.60 6.63
C GLU A 247 -7.48 1.42 5.33
N TRP A 248 -8.53 1.39 4.50
CA TRP A 248 -8.52 2.15 3.25
C TRP A 248 -8.42 3.66 3.49
N GLU A 249 -9.26 4.20 4.40
CA GLU A 249 -9.28 5.63 4.71
C GLU A 249 -7.98 6.10 5.37
N PHE A 250 -7.44 5.33 6.33
CA PHE A 250 -6.14 5.61 6.95
C PHE A 250 -5.02 5.72 5.91
N ALA A 251 -4.98 4.74 5.00
CA ALA A 251 -4.00 4.72 3.91
C ALA A 251 -4.20 5.87 2.91
N CYS A 252 -5.45 6.19 2.56
CA CYS A 252 -5.77 7.29 1.65
C CYS A 252 -5.32 8.63 2.23
N ARG A 253 -5.63 8.89 3.48
CA ARG A 253 -5.27 10.14 4.16
C ARG A 253 -3.77 10.36 4.25
N ALA A 254 -2.99 9.32 4.47
CA ALA A 254 -1.54 9.40 4.63
C ALA A 254 -1.10 10.55 5.57
N GLY A 255 -1.85 10.74 6.67
CA GLY A 255 -1.64 11.81 7.65
C GLY A 255 -2.42 13.10 7.41
N SER A 256 -3.09 13.28 6.27
CA SER A 256 -3.97 14.43 6.02
C SER A 256 -5.26 14.35 6.84
N THR A 257 -5.73 15.50 7.30
CA THR A 257 -7.01 15.66 8.00
C THR A 257 -8.14 16.18 7.12
N ASN A 258 -7.83 16.64 5.91
CA ASN A 258 -8.77 17.29 4.99
C ASN A 258 -9.46 16.27 4.05
N ALA A 259 -10.33 16.74 3.19
CA ALA A 259 -11.05 15.91 2.23
C ALA A 259 -10.10 15.23 1.24
N LEU A 260 -9.02 15.90 0.85
CA LEU A 260 -8.00 15.43 -0.08
C LEU A 260 -6.71 15.11 0.68
N TYR A 261 -6.00 14.10 0.22
CA TYR A 261 -4.72 13.70 0.84
C TYR A 261 -3.58 14.72 0.62
N THR A 262 -3.79 15.73 -0.25
CA THR A 262 -2.89 16.88 -0.40
C THR A 262 -2.95 17.86 0.77
N GLY A 263 -3.94 17.72 1.65
CA GLY A 263 -4.24 18.71 2.70
C GLY A 263 -5.17 19.83 2.23
N GLU A 264 -5.77 19.69 1.06
CA GLU A 264 -6.73 20.65 0.51
C GLU A 264 -8.16 20.15 0.67
N GLU A 265 -9.12 21.08 0.50
CA GLU A 265 -10.54 20.80 0.45
C GLU A 265 -11.05 20.85 -1.00
N LEU A 266 -12.24 20.31 -1.24
CA LEU A 266 -12.91 20.47 -2.52
C LEU A 266 -13.34 21.92 -2.72
N LEU A 267 -13.15 22.44 -3.93
CA LEU A 267 -13.64 23.76 -4.34
C LEU A 267 -15.10 23.72 -4.80
N GLY A 268 -15.62 22.54 -5.11
CA GLY A 268 -17.02 22.33 -5.53
C GLY A 268 -17.42 20.87 -5.45
N THR A 269 -18.72 20.60 -5.48
CA THR A 269 -19.25 19.23 -5.34
C THR A 269 -19.20 18.45 -6.65
N SER A 270 -19.35 19.09 -7.79
CA SER A 270 -19.32 18.44 -9.10
C SER A 270 -17.92 18.40 -9.68
N GLU A 271 -17.22 19.53 -9.63
CA GLU A 271 -15.90 19.77 -10.17
C GLU A 271 -15.00 20.41 -9.11
N SER A 272 -13.70 20.07 -9.11
CA SER A 272 -12.71 20.68 -8.24
C SER A 272 -11.32 20.57 -8.85
N SER A 273 -10.68 21.70 -9.17
CA SER A 273 -9.31 21.70 -9.72
C SER A 273 -8.26 21.15 -8.74
N ASN A 274 -8.55 21.12 -7.43
CA ASN A 274 -7.66 20.48 -6.44
C ASN A 274 -7.56 18.95 -6.62
N LEU A 275 -8.46 18.35 -7.42
CA LEU A 275 -8.38 16.94 -7.80
C LEU A 275 -7.55 16.68 -9.06
N ASP A 276 -7.29 17.68 -9.89
CA ASP A 276 -6.78 17.46 -11.25
C ASP A 276 -5.40 16.78 -11.29
N ALA A 277 -4.54 17.06 -10.33
CA ALA A 277 -3.23 16.43 -10.24
C ALA A 277 -3.28 15.00 -9.63
N ILE A 278 -4.30 14.70 -8.83
CA ILE A 278 -4.32 13.54 -7.93
C ILE A 278 -5.38 12.49 -8.26
N ALA A 279 -6.36 12.81 -9.11
CA ALA A 279 -7.49 11.92 -9.41
C ALA A 279 -7.92 11.97 -10.87
N TRP A 280 -8.35 10.82 -11.39
CA TRP A 280 -9.16 10.73 -12.58
C TRP A 280 -10.63 10.67 -12.18
N TYR A 281 -11.41 11.68 -12.53
CA TYR A 281 -12.83 11.77 -12.16
C TYR A 281 -13.66 12.34 -13.31
N GLY A 282 -14.96 12.47 -13.19
CA GLY A 282 -15.88 12.76 -14.27
C GLY A 282 -15.62 14.05 -15.08
N TYR A 283 -14.77 14.94 -14.60
CA TYR A 283 -14.45 16.20 -15.27
C TYR A 283 -13.09 16.23 -15.95
N ASN A 284 -12.21 15.25 -15.67
CA ASN A 284 -10.87 15.22 -16.29
C ASN A 284 -10.49 13.86 -16.89
N SER A 285 -11.35 12.84 -16.82
CA SER A 285 -11.08 11.47 -17.29
C SER A 285 -11.48 11.21 -18.75
N GLY A 286 -12.11 12.20 -19.40
CA GLY A 286 -12.56 12.12 -20.79
C GLY A 286 -11.67 12.90 -21.77
N SER A 287 -12.15 13.08 -22.98
CA SER A 287 -11.53 13.96 -23.98
C SER A 287 -11.62 15.44 -23.51
N PRO A 288 -10.67 16.31 -23.93
CA PRO A 288 -10.50 17.63 -23.33
C PRO A 288 -11.77 18.48 -23.34
N ALA A 289 -11.95 19.26 -22.24
CA ALA A 289 -12.97 20.27 -22.06
C ALA A 289 -14.41 19.78 -21.82
N GLY A 290 -14.63 18.99 -20.78
CA GLY A 290 -15.97 18.82 -20.20
C GLY A 290 -16.92 17.93 -21.01
N ASP A 291 -16.42 17.15 -21.96
CA ASP A 291 -17.22 16.12 -22.62
C ASP A 291 -17.35 14.89 -21.70
N THR A 292 -18.37 14.94 -20.84
CA THR A 292 -18.71 13.84 -19.92
C THR A 292 -19.28 12.59 -20.63
N ALA A 293 -19.45 12.63 -21.95
CA ALA A 293 -19.94 11.49 -22.74
C ALA A 293 -18.84 10.47 -23.04
N SER A 294 -17.56 10.84 -22.90
CA SER A 294 -16.40 10.02 -23.27
C SER A 294 -15.49 9.67 -22.08
N VAL A 295 -15.98 9.80 -20.85
CA VAL A 295 -15.18 9.46 -19.64
C VAL A 295 -14.77 8.00 -19.62
N SER A 296 -13.52 7.73 -19.25
CA SER A 296 -12.96 6.39 -19.19
C SER A 296 -11.95 6.26 -18.06
N MET A 297 -11.76 5.03 -17.58
CA MET A 297 -10.66 4.73 -16.67
C MET A 297 -9.32 4.86 -17.39
N HIS A 298 -8.27 5.10 -16.61
CA HIS A 298 -6.90 5.24 -17.07
C HIS A 298 -6.00 4.12 -16.56
N GLU A 299 -4.81 3.97 -17.14
CA GLU A 299 -3.77 3.12 -16.57
C GLU A 299 -3.41 3.62 -15.17
N VAL A 300 -3.09 2.70 -14.26
CA VAL A 300 -2.77 3.04 -12.87
C VAL A 300 -1.48 3.86 -12.76
N GLY A 301 -1.40 4.75 -11.78
CA GLY A 301 -0.21 5.51 -11.44
C GLY A 301 0.16 6.59 -12.44
N LEU A 302 -0.83 7.26 -13.03
CA LEU A 302 -0.63 8.41 -13.91
C LEU A 302 -0.89 9.76 -13.22
N LYS A 303 -1.46 9.73 -12.02
CA LYS A 303 -1.67 10.91 -11.16
C LYS A 303 -0.68 10.88 -10.00
N ASP A 304 -0.56 12.01 -9.30
CA ASP A 304 0.35 12.13 -8.15
C ASP A 304 -0.09 11.23 -6.99
N PRO A 305 0.84 10.52 -6.34
CA PRO A 305 0.52 9.68 -5.19
C PRO A 305 0.30 10.53 -3.93
N ASN A 306 -0.29 9.90 -2.91
CA ASN A 306 -0.32 10.49 -1.59
C ASN A 306 1.07 10.47 -0.90
N ALA A 307 1.19 11.05 0.31
CA ALA A 307 2.45 11.17 1.04
C ALA A 307 3.11 9.81 1.38
N TRP A 308 2.37 8.70 1.32
CA TRP A 308 2.90 7.35 1.53
C TRP A 308 3.19 6.61 0.22
N GLY A 309 3.07 7.29 -0.93
CA GLY A 309 3.37 6.72 -2.23
C GLY A 309 2.28 5.80 -2.80
N LEU A 310 1.04 5.92 -2.34
CA LEU A 310 -0.11 5.21 -2.88
C LEU A 310 -0.75 6.04 -4.00
N TYR A 311 -0.91 5.43 -5.17
CA TYR A 311 -1.49 6.05 -6.36
C TYR A 311 -2.98 5.73 -6.48
N ASP A 312 -3.71 6.61 -7.15
CA ASP A 312 -5.13 6.44 -7.51
C ASP A 312 -6.04 6.13 -6.31
N MET A 313 -5.68 6.63 -5.11
CA MET A 313 -6.54 6.51 -3.92
C MET A 313 -7.84 7.31 -4.06
N LEU A 314 -7.86 8.30 -4.95
CA LEU A 314 -9.05 9.06 -5.32
C LEU A 314 -9.24 8.98 -6.84
N GLY A 315 -10.48 8.69 -7.28
CA GLY A 315 -10.83 8.58 -8.69
C GLY A 315 -10.45 7.22 -9.30
N ASN A 316 -10.28 7.17 -10.60
CA ASN A 316 -10.03 6.03 -11.48
C ASN A 316 -11.11 4.94 -11.35
N VAL A 317 -11.06 4.05 -10.36
CA VAL A 317 -12.15 3.12 -10.05
C VAL A 317 -12.50 3.12 -8.57
N TRP A 318 -13.78 2.94 -8.25
CA TRP A 318 -14.21 2.69 -6.88
C TRP A 318 -13.51 1.45 -6.33
N GLU A 319 -13.05 1.48 -5.11
CA GLU A 319 -12.39 0.34 -4.48
C GLU A 319 -13.29 -0.32 -3.45
N TRP A 320 -13.58 -1.61 -3.64
CA TRP A 320 -14.33 -2.41 -2.68
C TRP A 320 -13.55 -2.58 -1.37
N CYS A 321 -14.27 -2.39 -0.27
CA CYS A 321 -13.81 -2.72 1.09
C CYS A 321 -14.53 -3.95 1.61
N SER A 322 -13.93 -4.65 2.58
CA SER A 322 -14.50 -5.87 3.17
C SER A 322 -15.74 -5.62 4.01
N ASP A 323 -16.01 -4.35 4.34
CA ASP A 323 -17.09 -3.95 5.24
C ASP A 323 -18.46 -4.06 4.60
N TRP A 324 -19.42 -4.55 5.37
CA TRP A 324 -20.82 -4.31 5.12
C TRP A 324 -21.18 -2.86 5.41
N MET A 325 -22.25 -2.38 4.80
CA MET A 325 -22.80 -1.07 5.07
C MET A 325 -22.96 -0.85 6.59
N THR A 326 -22.42 0.26 7.08
CA THR A 326 -22.55 0.65 8.49
C THR A 326 -22.59 2.17 8.61
N SER A 327 -23.48 2.66 9.47
CA SER A 327 -23.50 4.06 9.92
C SER A 327 -22.67 4.20 11.19
N TYR A 328 -21.89 5.25 11.29
CA TYR A 328 -21.04 5.52 12.43
C TYR A 328 -21.68 6.56 13.36
N THR A 329 -21.29 6.50 14.63
CA THR A 329 -21.59 7.54 15.64
C THR A 329 -20.29 8.25 16.00
N PHE A 330 -20.33 9.25 16.87
CA PHE A 330 -19.13 9.92 17.38
C PHE A 330 -18.30 9.06 18.37
N ALA A 331 -18.74 7.83 18.66
CA ALA A 331 -18.04 6.94 19.58
C ALA A 331 -16.74 6.42 18.97
N ASP A 332 -15.72 6.29 19.81
CA ASP A 332 -14.42 5.72 19.45
C ASP A 332 -14.55 4.28 18.97
N GLN A 333 -13.77 3.92 17.97
CA GLN A 333 -13.76 2.61 17.34
C GLN A 333 -12.35 2.00 17.37
N ILE A 334 -12.27 0.69 17.61
CA ILE A 334 -11.02 -0.08 17.50
C ILE A 334 -11.27 -1.19 16.48
N ASP A 335 -10.39 -1.27 15.46
CA ASP A 335 -10.52 -2.20 14.34
C ASP A 335 -11.96 -2.29 13.79
N PRO A 336 -12.59 -1.14 13.44
CA PRO A 336 -13.98 -1.17 13.00
C PRO A 336 -14.12 -2.00 11.73
N VAL A 337 -15.09 -2.90 11.76
CA VAL A 337 -15.58 -3.65 10.61
C VAL A 337 -17.07 -3.42 10.51
N GLY A 338 -17.61 -3.33 9.32
CA GLY A 338 -19.04 -3.13 9.13
C GLY A 338 -19.86 -4.28 9.74
N GLY A 339 -21.06 -3.96 10.15
CA GLY A 339 -22.03 -4.93 10.69
C GLY A 339 -22.54 -5.92 9.63
N THR A 340 -23.68 -6.54 9.90
CA THR A 340 -24.37 -7.42 8.93
C THR A 340 -25.37 -6.61 8.11
N HIS A 341 -25.23 -6.61 6.79
CA HIS A 341 -26.12 -5.91 5.86
C HIS A 341 -26.18 -6.65 4.51
N THR A 342 -26.98 -6.16 3.58
CA THR A 342 -27.10 -6.70 2.22
C THR A 342 -26.22 -5.99 1.21
N GLN A 343 -25.56 -4.90 1.58
CA GLN A 343 -24.71 -4.08 0.72
C GLN A 343 -23.31 -3.96 1.29
N ARG A 344 -22.31 -3.96 0.39
CA ARG A 344 -20.90 -3.78 0.70
C ARG A 344 -20.47 -2.33 0.44
N THR A 345 -19.45 -1.90 1.14
CA THR A 345 -18.90 -0.54 1.07
C THR A 345 -17.79 -0.45 0.03
N ARG A 346 -17.69 0.71 -0.60
CA ARG A 346 -16.60 1.08 -1.50
C ARG A 346 -16.21 2.55 -1.29
N CYS A 347 -14.96 2.88 -1.60
CA CYS A 347 -14.34 4.16 -1.32
C CYS A 347 -13.65 4.73 -2.57
N GLY A 348 -13.24 5.99 -2.55
CA GLY A 348 -12.31 6.62 -3.47
C GLY A 348 -12.92 7.38 -4.64
N GLY A 349 -14.13 7.07 -5.07
CA GLY A 349 -14.68 7.61 -6.32
C GLY A 349 -14.19 6.84 -7.55
N ALA A 350 -14.58 7.28 -8.74
CA ALA A 350 -14.18 6.68 -10.01
C ALA A 350 -14.09 7.73 -11.12
N TYR A 351 -13.56 7.31 -12.27
CA TYR A 351 -13.37 8.12 -13.47
C TYR A 351 -14.63 8.85 -13.98
N ASP A 352 -15.82 8.39 -13.61
CA ASP A 352 -17.12 8.96 -13.98
C ASP A 352 -17.84 9.64 -12.80
N SER A 353 -17.20 9.73 -11.64
CA SER A 353 -17.77 10.29 -10.43
C SER A 353 -17.65 11.81 -10.39
N LYS A 354 -18.53 12.45 -9.61
CA LYS A 354 -18.39 13.86 -9.23
C LYS A 354 -17.26 14.03 -8.21
N ALA A 355 -16.74 15.25 -8.10
CA ALA A 355 -15.69 15.61 -7.15
C ALA A 355 -16.02 15.20 -5.69
N GLU A 356 -17.27 15.41 -5.24
CA GLU A 356 -17.72 15.06 -3.89
C GLU A 356 -17.60 13.56 -3.55
N CYS A 357 -17.46 12.70 -4.57
CA CYS A 357 -17.24 11.28 -4.40
C CYS A 357 -15.77 10.92 -4.22
N CYS A 358 -14.87 11.80 -4.69
CA CYS A 358 -13.42 11.59 -4.68
C CYS A 358 -12.79 12.25 -3.45
N THR A 359 -13.18 11.80 -2.26
CA THR A 359 -12.62 12.28 -0.98
C THR A 359 -12.18 11.11 -0.11
N ALA A 360 -11.27 11.36 0.82
CA ALA A 360 -10.72 10.34 1.70
C ALA A 360 -11.79 9.66 2.57
N TYR A 361 -12.87 10.34 2.87
CA TYR A 361 -13.93 9.86 3.76
C TYR A 361 -15.20 9.38 3.04
N LYS A 362 -15.36 9.66 1.73
CA LYS A 362 -16.61 9.32 1.06
C LYS A 362 -16.78 7.84 0.87
N ARG A 363 -17.88 7.34 1.37
CA ARG A 363 -18.26 5.93 1.33
C ARG A 363 -19.60 5.79 0.66
N ILE A 364 -19.70 4.87 -0.28
CA ILE A 364 -20.98 4.48 -0.87
C ILE A 364 -21.12 2.96 -0.84
N VAL A 365 -22.31 2.50 -1.01
CA VAL A 365 -22.65 1.08 -0.85
C VAL A 365 -23.30 0.55 -2.12
N ASN A 366 -23.10 -0.74 -2.38
CA ASN A 366 -23.77 -1.43 -3.47
C ASN A 366 -24.01 -2.89 -3.12
N ASN A 367 -24.94 -3.52 -3.85
CA ASN A 367 -25.17 -4.93 -3.75
C ASN A 367 -23.92 -5.69 -4.25
N PRO A 368 -23.42 -6.70 -3.50
CA PRO A 368 -22.19 -7.41 -3.83
C PRO A 368 -22.24 -8.20 -5.15
N THR A 369 -23.43 -8.44 -5.70
CA THR A 369 -23.61 -9.14 -6.98
C THR A 369 -23.57 -8.22 -8.19
N PHE A 370 -23.74 -6.91 -8.01
CA PHE A 370 -23.81 -5.95 -9.11
C PHE A 370 -22.46 -5.28 -9.35
N GLY A 371 -22.06 -5.27 -10.63
CA GLY A 371 -20.87 -4.53 -11.09
C GLY A 371 -21.19 -3.10 -11.52
N ASN A 372 -22.44 -2.66 -11.50
CA ASN A 372 -22.88 -1.37 -12.03
C ASN A 372 -23.62 -0.56 -10.96
N ASP A 373 -23.41 0.75 -10.96
CA ASP A 373 -24.11 1.69 -10.12
C ASP A 373 -24.59 2.90 -10.93
N SER A 374 -25.90 3.17 -10.84
CA SER A 374 -26.55 4.28 -11.54
C SER A 374 -26.52 5.61 -10.79
N GLN A 375 -25.98 5.66 -9.56
CA GLN A 375 -26.23 6.79 -8.67
C GLN A 375 -25.09 7.83 -8.60
N THR A 376 -23.90 7.53 -9.08
CA THR A 376 -22.72 8.37 -8.86
C THR A 376 -22.06 8.94 -10.11
N GLY A 377 -22.49 8.52 -11.29
CA GLY A 377 -21.98 9.06 -12.57
C GLY A 377 -22.44 10.50 -12.84
N VAL A 378 -21.58 11.31 -13.46
CA VAL A 378 -21.91 12.72 -13.82
C VAL A 378 -23.12 12.83 -14.75
N ASN A 379 -23.41 11.79 -15.51
CA ASN A 379 -24.55 11.74 -16.46
C ASN A 379 -25.61 10.70 -16.09
N GLY A 380 -25.61 10.16 -14.86
CA GLY A 380 -26.52 9.07 -14.48
C GLY A 380 -26.26 7.75 -15.23
N THR A 381 -25.10 7.59 -15.86
CA THR A 381 -24.71 6.38 -16.57
C THR A 381 -24.21 5.33 -15.60
N CYS A 382 -24.70 4.08 -15.77
CA CYS A 382 -24.22 2.91 -15.03
C CYS A 382 -23.00 2.35 -15.74
N ASN A 383 -21.81 2.66 -15.23
CA ASN A 383 -20.60 2.05 -15.72
C ASN A 383 -20.10 1.04 -14.70
N ASN A 384 -19.53 -0.07 -15.18
CA ASN A 384 -18.80 -1.01 -14.35
C ASN A 384 -17.48 -0.33 -13.93
N ASN A 385 -17.53 0.45 -12.84
CA ASN A 385 -16.47 1.35 -12.38
C ASN A 385 -15.91 0.96 -11.00
N GLN A 386 -16.16 -0.28 -10.56
CA GLN A 386 -15.70 -0.80 -9.28
C GLN A 386 -14.49 -1.70 -9.47
N GLY A 387 -13.44 -1.45 -8.71
CA GLY A 387 -12.18 -2.15 -8.74
C GLY A 387 -11.78 -2.72 -7.38
N LEU A 388 -10.53 -3.08 -7.27
CA LEU A 388 -9.95 -3.75 -6.12
C LEU A 388 -8.53 -3.24 -5.87
N ARG A 389 -8.21 -2.96 -4.61
CA ARG A 389 -6.84 -2.83 -4.11
C ARG A 389 -6.55 -3.95 -3.13
N LEU A 390 -5.40 -4.62 -3.30
CA LEU A 390 -5.02 -5.75 -2.47
C LEU A 390 -4.50 -5.30 -1.10
N CYS A 391 -4.90 -6.03 -0.07
CA CYS A 391 -4.43 -5.86 1.30
C CYS A 391 -3.87 -7.18 1.83
N LEU A 392 -2.83 -7.10 2.68
CA LEU A 392 -2.24 -8.24 3.39
C LEU A 392 -1.91 -7.85 4.83
N PRO A 393 -2.12 -8.73 5.83
CA PRO A 393 -1.60 -8.50 7.17
C PRO A 393 -0.06 -8.59 7.18
N CYS A 394 0.62 -7.81 8.02
CA CYS A 394 2.09 -7.91 8.16
C CYS A 394 2.55 -9.29 8.63
N SER A 395 1.71 -10.03 9.33
CA SER A 395 1.98 -11.43 9.72
C SER A 395 2.06 -12.42 8.54
N ALA A 396 1.70 -12.00 7.33
CA ALA A 396 1.81 -12.82 6.11
C ALA A 396 3.25 -12.94 5.57
N VAL A 397 4.24 -12.33 6.21
CA VAL A 397 5.67 -12.43 5.84
C VAL A 397 6.15 -13.87 5.92
N ARG A 398 6.66 -14.39 4.81
CA ARG A 398 7.15 -15.76 4.65
C ARG A 398 8.59 -15.81 4.21
#